data_2df3d3860fd68135a89ad5b4bb604042
#
_entry.id   2df3d3860fd68135a89ad5b4bb604042
#
_cell.length_a   1.000
_cell.length_b   1.000
_cell.length_c   1.000
_cell.angle_alpha   90.00
_cell.angle_beta   90.00
_cell.angle_gamma   90.00
#
_symmetry.space_group_name_H-M   'P 1'
#
loop_
_entity.id
_entity.type
_entity.pdbx_description
1 polymer ?
#
loop_
_entity_poly.entity_id
_entity_poly.type
_entity_poly.pdbx_seq_one_letter_code
_entity_poly.pdbx_strand_id
1 'polypeptide(L)'
;MSFTTNKRHHAKIGSHLDGAEDIYSLNKHTLGPGELAESEWLSAGLASPDMTKIREYRLQRVREKLEEFDCTGILLYDPVNIRYATDSTNMSIWTSHNAARYALVMACGPVIMFEFDAHEFLSNHNPLITEVRHAVTYLYFTAGDKSKERAKIWASEIVDIVTEYGKGSKRLALDHCAPEGIHELQSL
;
A
#
# COMPACT_ATOMS: atom_id res chain seq x y z
N MET A 1 -6.70 8.23 -39.10
CA MET A 1 -5.34 7.74 -38.79
C MET A 1 -5.46 6.64 -37.73
N SER A 2 -5.20 5.40 -38.11
CA SER A 2 -5.31 4.25 -37.20
C SER A 2 -4.08 4.20 -36.30
N PHE A 3 -4.26 4.34 -35.00
CA PHE A 3 -3.20 4.14 -34.02
C PHE A 3 -2.87 2.66 -33.86
N THR A 4 -2.18 2.10 -34.82
CA THR A 4 -1.68 0.73 -34.80
C THR A 4 -0.41 0.54 -33.97
N THR A 5 0.13 1.61 -33.38
CA THR A 5 1.36 1.58 -32.58
C THR A 5 1.21 0.87 -31.22
N ASN A 6 0.04 0.92 -30.60
CA ASN A 6 -0.18 0.26 -29.31
C ASN A 6 -0.12 -1.26 -29.36
N LYS A 7 -0.68 -1.88 -30.40
CA LYS A 7 -0.64 -3.35 -30.54
C LYS A 7 0.79 -3.91 -30.69
N ARG A 8 1.68 -3.17 -31.38
CA ARG A 8 3.07 -3.61 -31.54
C ARG A 8 3.88 -3.46 -30.26
N HIS A 9 3.56 -2.47 -29.43
CA HIS A 9 4.26 -2.27 -28.17
C HIS A 9 3.85 -3.35 -27.15
N HIS A 10 2.56 -3.64 -27.04
CA HIS A 10 2.07 -4.73 -26.21
C HIS A 10 2.57 -6.12 -26.65
N ALA A 11 2.63 -6.39 -27.94
CA ALA A 11 3.17 -7.64 -28.45
C ALA A 11 4.67 -7.82 -28.12
N LYS A 12 5.45 -6.73 -28.10
CA LYS A 12 6.86 -6.77 -27.67
C LYS A 12 7.02 -7.00 -26.18
N ILE A 13 6.20 -6.36 -25.36
CA ILE A 13 6.20 -6.55 -23.90
C ILE A 13 5.79 -7.99 -23.56
N GLY A 14 4.73 -8.49 -24.18
CA GLY A 14 4.26 -9.86 -23.99
C GLY A 14 5.24 -10.94 -24.47
N SER A 15 6.03 -10.68 -25.51
CA SER A 15 7.01 -11.64 -26.04
C SER A 15 8.28 -11.76 -25.20
N HIS A 16 8.52 -10.84 -24.26
CA HIS A 16 9.66 -10.90 -23.34
C HIS A 16 9.36 -11.63 -22.03
N LEU A 17 8.12 -12.04 -21.86
CA LEU A 17 7.63 -12.63 -20.63
C LEU A 17 7.12 -14.03 -20.94
N ASP A 18 8.07 -14.93 -21.19
CA ASP A 18 7.77 -16.33 -21.42
C ASP A 18 6.92 -16.88 -20.26
N GLY A 19 5.70 -17.33 -20.59
CA GLY A 19 4.77 -17.91 -19.64
C GLY A 19 3.78 -16.95 -18.97
N ALA A 20 3.77 -15.65 -19.33
CA ALA A 20 2.72 -14.75 -18.90
C ALA A 20 1.43 -15.00 -19.67
N GLU A 21 0.48 -15.70 -19.06
CA GLU A 21 -0.83 -15.97 -19.67
C GLU A 21 -1.71 -14.72 -19.74
N ASP A 22 -1.46 -13.73 -18.87
CA ASP A 22 -2.13 -12.44 -18.84
C ASP A 22 -1.25 -11.33 -18.27
N ILE A 23 -1.68 -10.07 -18.41
CA ILE A 23 -0.97 -8.88 -17.95
C ILE A 23 -0.80 -8.87 -16.42
N TYR A 24 -1.65 -9.55 -15.68
CA TYR A 24 -1.60 -9.60 -14.21
C TYR A 24 -0.52 -10.54 -13.70
N SER A 25 -0.08 -11.50 -14.51
CA SER A 25 1.03 -12.38 -14.16
C SER A 25 2.37 -11.63 -14.09
N LEU A 26 2.49 -10.51 -14.81
CA LEU A 26 3.67 -9.64 -14.80
C LEU A 26 3.95 -9.06 -13.43
N ASN A 27 2.92 -8.76 -12.66
CA ASN A 27 3.05 -8.13 -11.36
C ASN A 27 3.61 -9.07 -10.29
N LYS A 28 3.56 -10.37 -10.51
CA LYS A 28 4.15 -11.36 -9.60
C LYS A 28 5.69 -11.33 -9.60
N HIS A 29 6.28 -10.78 -10.65
CA HIS A 29 7.72 -10.76 -10.84
C HIS A 29 8.39 -9.44 -10.46
N THR A 30 7.62 -8.43 -10.02
CA THR A 30 8.12 -7.08 -9.78
C THR A 30 8.61 -6.81 -8.36
N LEU A 31 8.41 -7.74 -7.43
CA LEU A 31 8.84 -7.58 -6.04
C LEU A 31 10.17 -8.30 -5.81
N GLY A 32 11.24 -7.53 -5.84
CA GLY A 32 12.57 -8.02 -5.56
C GLY A 32 13.53 -7.93 -6.74
N PRO A 33 14.77 -8.40 -6.57
CA PRO A 33 15.72 -8.50 -7.65
C PRO A 33 15.29 -9.54 -8.67
N GLY A 34 15.43 -9.23 -9.94
CA GLY A 34 15.20 -10.21 -11.01
C GLY A 34 16.35 -11.22 -11.11
N GLU A 35 16.15 -12.28 -11.90
CA GLU A 35 17.12 -13.37 -12.10
C GLU A 35 18.50 -12.88 -12.52
N LEU A 36 18.59 -11.81 -13.33
CA LEU A 36 19.86 -11.22 -13.74
C LEU A 36 20.64 -10.70 -12.52
N ALA A 37 19.99 -9.95 -11.62
CA ALA A 37 20.64 -9.41 -10.43
C ALA A 37 21.08 -10.54 -9.47
N GLU A 38 20.29 -11.58 -9.32
CA GLU A 38 20.66 -12.76 -8.52
C GLU A 38 21.86 -13.48 -9.09
N SER A 39 21.91 -13.65 -10.41
CA SER A 39 23.03 -14.24 -11.12
C SER A 39 24.33 -13.43 -10.96
N GLU A 40 24.23 -12.10 -11.08
CA GLU A 40 25.36 -11.20 -10.87
C GLU A 40 25.87 -11.23 -9.44
N TRP A 41 24.98 -11.25 -8.45
CA TRP A 41 25.37 -11.36 -7.04
C TRP A 41 26.06 -12.68 -6.73
N LEU A 42 25.53 -13.79 -7.22
CA LEU A 42 26.15 -15.10 -7.04
C LEU A 42 27.55 -15.15 -7.68
N SER A 43 27.71 -14.61 -8.88
CA SER A 43 29.02 -14.52 -9.55
C SER A 43 30.01 -13.61 -8.83
N ALA A 44 29.51 -12.61 -8.11
CA ALA A 44 30.33 -11.73 -7.24
C ALA A 44 30.54 -12.31 -5.84
N GLY A 45 30.08 -13.52 -5.55
CA GLY A 45 30.18 -14.15 -4.23
C GLY A 45 29.25 -13.56 -3.17
N LEU A 46 28.21 -12.85 -3.58
CA LEU A 46 27.20 -12.27 -2.71
C LEU A 46 25.99 -13.21 -2.59
N ALA A 47 25.47 -13.35 -1.40
CA ALA A 47 24.19 -14.05 -1.18
C ALA A 47 23.01 -13.12 -1.47
N SER A 48 21.94 -13.66 -2.06
CA SER A 48 20.68 -12.95 -2.20
C SER A 48 20.11 -12.60 -0.82
N PRO A 49 19.61 -11.38 -0.62
CA PRO A 49 19.00 -11.01 0.66
C PRO A 49 17.70 -11.80 0.90
N ASP A 50 17.51 -12.23 2.14
CA ASP A 50 16.26 -12.83 2.57
C ASP A 50 15.18 -11.76 2.69
N MET A 51 14.44 -11.54 1.60
CA MET A 51 13.42 -10.50 1.53
C MET A 51 12.26 -10.76 2.52
N THR A 52 11.95 -12.01 2.84
CA THR A 52 10.92 -12.34 3.82
C THR A 52 11.30 -11.84 5.20
N LYS A 53 12.50 -12.16 5.65
CA LYS A 53 13.00 -11.64 6.94
C LYS A 53 13.09 -10.13 6.99
N ILE A 54 13.50 -9.49 5.89
CA ILE A 54 13.58 -8.02 5.82
C ILE A 54 12.18 -7.40 5.96
N ARG A 55 11.18 -7.93 5.29
CA ARG A 55 9.80 -7.47 5.34
C ARG A 55 9.19 -7.63 6.73
N GLU A 56 9.30 -8.83 7.29
CA GLU A 56 8.82 -9.13 8.65
C GLU A 56 9.50 -8.23 9.69
N TYR A 57 10.82 -8.06 9.61
CA TYR A 57 11.60 -7.20 10.49
C TYR A 57 11.13 -5.74 10.43
N ARG A 58 10.88 -5.20 9.23
CA ARG A 58 10.39 -3.81 9.09
C ARG A 58 9.01 -3.63 9.70
N LEU A 59 8.07 -4.53 9.39
CA LEU A 59 6.72 -4.49 9.95
C LEU A 59 6.77 -4.63 11.48
N GLN A 60 7.58 -5.54 12.00
CA GLN A 60 7.74 -5.72 13.44
C GLN A 60 8.28 -4.45 14.12
N ARG A 61 9.25 -3.77 13.52
CA ARG A 61 9.75 -2.48 14.03
C ARG A 61 8.67 -1.39 14.08
N VAL A 62 7.78 -1.34 13.08
CA VAL A 62 6.64 -0.42 13.11
C VAL A 62 5.76 -0.73 14.31
N ARG A 63 5.42 -2.00 14.53
CA ARG A 63 4.59 -2.43 15.66
C ARG A 63 5.23 -2.15 17.02
N GLU A 64 6.51 -2.42 17.17
CA GLU A 64 7.26 -2.10 18.40
C GLU A 64 7.22 -0.58 18.72
N LYS A 65 7.32 0.27 17.69
CA LYS A 65 7.19 1.71 17.88
C LYS A 65 5.77 2.15 18.22
N LEU A 66 4.77 1.49 17.66
CA LEU A 66 3.38 1.75 18.03
C LEU A 66 3.13 1.40 19.52
N GLU A 67 3.64 0.29 19.97
CA GLU A 67 3.58 -0.11 21.39
C GLU A 67 4.33 0.87 22.29
N GLU A 68 5.56 1.27 21.92
CA GLU A 68 6.38 2.24 22.66
C GLU A 68 5.67 3.59 22.85
N PHE A 69 4.93 4.04 21.83
CA PHE A 69 4.19 5.30 21.85
C PHE A 69 2.73 5.16 22.29
N ASP A 70 2.32 3.99 22.76
CA ASP A 70 0.95 3.68 23.15
C ASP A 70 -0.08 3.98 22.05
N CYS A 71 0.27 3.66 20.81
CA CYS A 71 -0.60 3.81 19.65
C CYS A 71 -1.23 2.48 19.26
N THR A 72 -2.52 2.50 19.00
CA THR A 72 -3.30 1.34 18.54
C THR A 72 -2.90 0.90 17.13
N GLY A 73 -2.53 1.85 16.30
CA GLY A 73 -2.11 1.64 14.92
C GLY A 73 -1.54 2.90 14.31
N ILE A 74 -1.12 2.78 13.06
CA ILE A 74 -0.69 3.92 12.24
C ILE A 74 -1.36 3.88 10.89
N LEU A 75 -1.88 5.03 10.46
CA LEU A 75 -2.39 5.25 9.12
C LEU A 75 -1.30 5.93 8.28
N LEU A 76 -0.88 5.27 7.21
CA LEU A 76 0.21 5.66 6.33
C LEU A 76 -0.33 6.08 4.98
N TYR A 77 0.01 7.29 4.54
CA TYR A 77 -0.26 7.82 3.20
C TYR A 77 1.01 8.00 2.38
N ASP A 78 2.14 8.27 3.03
CA ASP A 78 3.41 8.42 2.35
C ASP A 78 3.84 7.09 1.69
N PRO A 79 4.10 7.07 0.36
CA PRO A 79 4.42 5.84 -0.35
C PRO A 79 5.73 5.18 0.12
N VAL A 80 6.67 5.94 0.68
CA VAL A 80 7.91 5.39 1.25
C VAL A 80 7.61 4.67 2.57
N ASN A 81 6.76 5.27 3.42
CA ASN A 81 6.34 4.65 4.68
C ASN A 81 5.47 3.41 4.43
N ILE A 82 4.54 3.46 3.48
CA ILE A 82 3.77 2.29 3.05
C ILE A 82 4.71 1.18 2.59
N ARG A 83 5.67 1.50 1.72
CA ARG A 83 6.67 0.53 1.25
C ARG A 83 7.54 -0.01 2.37
N TYR A 84 7.94 0.82 3.33
CA TYR A 84 8.70 0.35 4.49
C TYR A 84 7.93 -0.69 5.30
N ALA A 85 6.67 -0.41 5.62
CA ALA A 85 5.83 -1.27 6.46
C ALA A 85 5.34 -2.54 5.75
N THR A 86 5.09 -2.48 4.44
CA THR A 86 4.38 -3.53 3.71
C THR A 86 5.15 -4.09 2.51
N ASP A 87 6.21 -3.43 2.06
CA ASP A 87 6.92 -3.66 0.78
C ASP A 87 5.99 -3.57 -0.45
N SER A 88 4.82 -2.96 -0.31
CA SER A 88 3.90 -2.69 -1.42
C SER A 88 4.17 -1.31 -2.03
N THR A 89 4.14 -1.23 -3.34
CA THR A 89 4.36 0.02 -4.09
C THR A 89 3.36 0.16 -5.22
N ASN A 90 2.94 1.38 -5.50
CA ASN A 90 2.04 1.72 -6.60
C ASN A 90 2.21 3.21 -6.93
N MET A 91 2.58 3.53 -8.17
CA MET A 91 2.71 4.89 -8.69
C MET A 91 3.24 5.93 -7.67
N SER A 92 4.38 5.66 -7.05
CA SER A 92 4.86 6.38 -5.85
C SER A 92 4.92 7.90 -6.02
N ILE A 93 5.29 8.41 -7.19
CA ILE A 93 5.34 9.85 -7.46
C ILE A 93 3.93 10.45 -7.49
N TRP A 94 2.98 9.78 -8.13
CA TRP A 94 1.59 10.24 -8.20
C TRP A 94 0.91 10.17 -6.82
N THR A 95 1.08 9.06 -6.09
CA THR A 95 0.47 8.87 -4.77
C THR A 95 1.07 9.77 -3.69
N SER A 96 2.33 10.24 -3.86
CA SER A 96 2.90 11.23 -2.95
C SER A 96 2.22 12.61 -3.02
N HIS A 97 1.59 12.92 -4.14
CA HIS A 97 0.84 14.17 -4.34
C HIS A 97 -0.68 13.98 -4.18
N ASN A 98 -1.16 12.76 -4.31
CA ASN A 98 -2.58 12.42 -4.29
C ASN A 98 -2.82 11.31 -3.27
N ALA A 99 -3.39 11.67 -2.12
CA ALA A 99 -3.69 10.76 -1.02
C ALA A 99 -4.88 9.82 -1.38
N ALA A 100 -4.72 9.03 -2.45
CA ALA A 100 -5.72 8.10 -2.95
C ALA A 100 -5.44 6.64 -2.56
N ARG A 101 -4.28 6.39 -1.92
CA ARG A 101 -3.83 5.10 -1.45
C ARG A 101 -3.28 5.23 -0.04
N TYR A 102 -3.64 4.32 0.83
CA TYR A 102 -3.17 4.35 2.22
C TYR A 102 -3.15 2.95 2.84
N ALA A 103 -2.41 2.81 3.93
CA ALA A 103 -2.35 1.56 4.68
C ALA A 103 -2.60 1.83 6.16
N LEU A 104 -3.41 0.98 6.80
CA LEU A 104 -3.60 0.95 8.24
C LEU A 104 -2.85 -0.25 8.82
N VAL A 105 -1.83 0.03 9.62
CA VAL A 105 -1.05 -0.99 10.33
C VAL A 105 -1.45 -0.98 11.78
N MET A 106 -2.10 -2.04 12.26
CA MET A 106 -2.44 -2.17 13.68
C MET A 106 -1.22 -2.66 14.47
N ALA A 107 -1.04 -2.13 15.68
CA ALA A 107 0.02 -2.59 16.60
C ALA A 107 -0.15 -4.08 16.91
N CYS A 108 -1.39 -4.50 17.15
CA CYS A 108 -1.76 -5.89 17.34
C CYS A 108 -2.99 -6.19 16.48
N GLY A 109 -2.80 -6.79 15.31
CA GLY A 109 -3.91 -7.06 14.41
C GLY A 109 -3.52 -7.00 12.94
N PRO A 110 -4.48 -6.68 12.06
CA PRO A 110 -4.26 -6.70 10.62
C PRO A 110 -3.36 -5.57 10.11
N VAL A 111 -2.83 -5.80 8.92
CA VAL A 111 -2.35 -4.76 8.01
C VAL A 111 -3.37 -4.67 6.89
N ILE A 112 -4.04 -3.54 6.78
CA ILE A 112 -5.08 -3.31 5.77
C ILE A 112 -4.56 -2.30 4.76
N MET A 113 -4.54 -2.69 3.50
CA MET A 113 -4.19 -1.81 2.38
C MET A 113 -5.46 -1.30 1.72
N PHE A 114 -5.53 -0.01 1.52
CA PHE A 114 -6.60 0.65 0.78
C PHE A 114 -6.05 1.10 -0.57
N GLU A 115 -6.47 0.41 -1.61
CA GLU A 115 -6.07 0.71 -2.99
C GLU A 115 -7.17 1.50 -3.68
N PHE A 116 -6.78 2.39 -4.59
CA PHE A 116 -7.75 3.04 -5.44
C PHE A 116 -8.27 2.08 -6.52
N ASP A 117 -9.40 2.40 -7.08
CA ASP A 117 -10.23 1.53 -7.92
C ASP A 117 -9.46 0.75 -8.98
N ALA A 118 -9.76 -0.53 -9.10
CA ALA A 118 -9.14 -1.48 -10.02
C ALA A 118 -7.62 -1.71 -9.83
N HIS A 119 -7.05 -1.36 -8.66
CA HIS A 119 -5.62 -1.56 -8.35
C HIS A 119 -5.36 -2.53 -7.20
N GLU A 120 -6.39 -3.16 -6.65
CA GLU A 120 -6.31 -4.09 -5.53
C GLU A 120 -5.38 -5.28 -5.81
N PHE A 121 -5.28 -5.69 -7.08
CA PHE A 121 -4.40 -6.78 -7.51
C PHE A 121 -2.91 -6.51 -7.20
N LEU A 122 -2.48 -5.26 -7.08
CA LEU A 122 -1.10 -4.91 -6.75
C LEU A 122 -0.70 -5.32 -5.33
N SER A 123 -1.66 -5.44 -4.44
CA SER A 123 -1.43 -5.72 -3.02
C SER A 123 -1.95 -7.09 -2.55
N ASN A 124 -2.88 -7.71 -3.28
CA ASN A 124 -3.52 -8.97 -2.92
C ASN A 124 -2.57 -10.16 -2.72
N HIS A 125 -1.40 -10.14 -3.37
CA HIS A 125 -0.42 -11.23 -3.28
C HIS A 125 0.61 -11.03 -2.16
N ASN A 126 0.57 -9.90 -1.45
CA ASN A 126 1.57 -9.57 -0.45
C ASN A 126 1.26 -10.26 0.89
N PRO A 127 2.15 -11.16 1.39
CA PRO A 127 1.87 -11.94 2.60
C PRO A 127 1.81 -11.11 3.88
N LEU A 128 2.31 -9.86 3.89
CA LEU A 128 2.21 -8.96 5.04
C LEU A 128 0.87 -8.25 5.11
N ILE A 129 0.12 -8.20 4.01
CA ILE A 129 -1.16 -7.51 3.93
C ILE A 129 -2.26 -8.53 4.23
N THR A 130 -2.99 -8.29 5.30
CA THR A 130 -4.06 -9.17 5.76
C THR A 130 -5.32 -9.00 4.91
N GLU A 131 -5.59 -7.77 4.49
CA GLU A 131 -6.79 -7.42 3.74
C GLU A 131 -6.49 -6.25 2.79
N VAL A 132 -7.10 -6.28 1.61
CA VAL A 132 -7.09 -5.18 0.66
C VAL A 132 -8.51 -4.68 0.49
N ARG A 133 -8.71 -3.39 0.67
CA ARG A 133 -9.99 -2.70 0.51
C ARG A 133 -9.91 -1.63 -0.57
N HIS A 134 -11.07 -1.22 -1.05
CA HIS A 134 -11.19 -0.05 -1.90
C HIS A 134 -10.97 1.23 -1.09
N ALA A 135 -10.11 2.14 -1.57
CA ALA A 135 -9.82 3.39 -0.88
C ALA A 135 -10.97 4.40 -0.99
N VAL A 136 -11.44 4.89 0.14
CA VAL A 136 -12.32 6.05 0.17
C VAL A 136 -11.47 7.32 0.08
N THR A 137 -11.53 8.01 -1.06
CA THR A 137 -10.82 9.28 -1.28
C THR A 137 -11.76 10.45 -1.03
N TYR A 138 -11.27 11.47 -0.33
CA TYR A 138 -12.05 12.67 0.04
C TYR A 138 -11.37 13.98 -0.35
N LEU A 139 -10.31 13.91 -1.12
CA LEU A 139 -9.66 15.09 -1.70
C LEU A 139 -10.62 15.79 -2.68
N TYR A 140 -10.60 17.11 -2.69
CA TYR A 140 -11.43 17.89 -3.63
C TYR A 140 -11.25 17.43 -5.08
N PHE A 141 -10.03 17.09 -5.47
CA PHE A 141 -9.70 16.55 -6.78
C PHE A 141 -10.53 15.29 -7.16
N THR A 142 -10.81 14.42 -6.20
CA THR A 142 -11.55 13.16 -6.42
C THR A 142 -13.01 13.22 -6.03
N ALA A 143 -13.35 14.05 -5.06
CA ALA A 143 -14.68 14.09 -4.43
C ALA A 143 -15.47 15.36 -4.75
N GLY A 144 -14.83 16.42 -5.23
CA GLY A 144 -15.48 17.69 -5.49
C GLY A 144 -16.23 18.21 -4.26
N ASP A 145 -17.46 18.68 -4.45
CA ASP A 145 -18.30 19.22 -3.38
C ASP A 145 -18.69 18.21 -2.31
N LYS A 146 -18.48 16.90 -2.56
CA LYS A 146 -18.75 15.81 -1.60
C LYS A 146 -17.57 15.49 -0.68
N SER A 147 -16.53 16.29 -0.69
CA SER A 147 -15.29 16.06 0.08
C SER A 147 -15.57 15.78 1.56
N LYS A 148 -16.41 16.60 2.21
CA LYS A 148 -16.80 16.39 3.62
C LYS A 148 -17.60 15.10 3.87
N GLU A 149 -18.54 14.80 2.99
CA GLU A 149 -19.33 13.56 3.10
C GLU A 149 -18.44 12.34 2.99
N ARG A 150 -17.53 12.34 2.05
CA ARG A 150 -16.58 11.24 1.86
C ARG A 150 -15.55 11.15 2.99
N ALA A 151 -15.10 12.27 3.55
CA ALA A 151 -14.23 12.27 4.72
C ALA A 151 -14.88 11.59 5.93
N LYS A 152 -16.20 11.78 6.13
CA LYS A 152 -16.96 11.07 7.18
C LYS A 152 -17.00 9.57 6.95
N ILE A 153 -17.29 9.13 5.71
CA ILE A 153 -17.30 7.70 5.35
C ILE A 153 -15.93 7.09 5.61
N TRP A 154 -14.87 7.74 5.15
CA TRP A 154 -13.49 7.33 5.38
C TRP A 154 -13.16 7.25 6.87
N ALA A 155 -13.48 8.30 7.65
CA ALA A 155 -13.18 8.33 9.07
C ALA A 155 -13.95 7.26 9.84
N SER A 156 -15.23 7.03 9.51
CA SER A 156 -16.02 5.96 10.11
C SER A 156 -15.40 4.58 9.88
N GLU A 157 -14.94 4.29 8.67
CA GLU A 157 -14.28 3.03 8.36
C GLU A 157 -12.99 2.84 9.18
N ILE A 158 -12.17 3.87 9.29
CA ILE A 158 -10.94 3.82 10.11
C ILE A 158 -11.27 3.61 11.59
N VAL A 159 -12.26 4.34 12.12
CA VAL A 159 -12.68 4.22 13.53
C VAL A 159 -13.26 2.85 13.84
N ASP A 160 -14.03 2.26 12.93
CA ASP A 160 -14.56 0.90 13.09
C ASP A 160 -13.42 -0.12 13.24
N ILE A 161 -12.40 -0.06 12.40
CA ILE A 161 -11.23 -0.93 12.48
C ILE A 161 -10.45 -0.69 13.78
N VAL A 162 -10.20 0.58 14.13
CA VAL A 162 -9.51 0.94 15.38
C VAL A 162 -10.29 0.45 16.59
N THR A 163 -11.60 0.51 16.55
CA THR A 163 -12.47 0.03 17.64
C THR A 163 -12.42 -1.50 17.75
N GLU A 164 -12.43 -2.21 16.63
CA GLU A 164 -12.37 -3.67 16.59
C GLU A 164 -11.04 -4.20 17.14
N TYR A 165 -9.92 -3.63 16.71
CA TYR A 165 -8.59 -4.15 17.01
C TYR A 165 -7.84 -3.38 18.11
N GLY A 166 -8.34 -2.22 18.53
CA GLY A 166 -7.63 -1.31 19.44
C GLY A 166 -7.71 -1.63 20.92
N LYS A 167 -8.43 -2.69 21.32
CA LYS A 167 -8.57 -3.11 22.72
C LYS A 167 -8.96 -1.96 23.68
N GLY A 168 -9.77 -1.01 23.16
CA GLY A 168 -10.27 0.15 23.91
C GLY A 168 -9.41 1.42 23.79
N SER A 169 -8.20 1.36 23.26
CA SER A 169 -7.43 2.56 22.94
C SER A 169 -7.85 3.12 21.57
N LYS A 170 -7.96 4.44 21.48
CA LYS A 170 -8.28 5.17 20.24
C LYS A 170 -7.11 6.01 19.71
N ARG A 171 -5.92 5.85 20.29
CA ARG A 171 -4.75 6.62 19.89
C ARG A 171 -4.18 6.10 18.59
N LEU A 172 -4.43 6.81 17.50
CA LEU A 172 -3.97 6.48 16.15
C LEU A 172 -2.84 7.42 15.73
N ALA A 173 -1.73 6.87 15.24
CA ALA A 173 -0.67 7.65 14.63
C ALA A 173 -1.01 7.92 13.14
N LEU A 174 -0.54 9.04 12.62
CA LEU A 174 -0.69 9.45 11.22
C LEU A 174 0.65 9.96 10.70
N ASP A 175 1.03 9.61 9.49
CA ASP A 175 2.19 10.22 8.83
C ASP A 175 1.77 11.44 8.01
N HIS A 176 0.62 11.38 7.38
CA HIS A 176 0.02 12.45 6.60
C HIS A 176 -1.50 12.34 6.63
N CYS A 177 -2.19 13.48 6.67
CA CYS A 177 -3.65 13.52 6.55
C CYS A 177 -4.10 14.92 6.15
N ALA A 178 -5.09 15.02 5.27
CA ALA A 178 -5.71 16.29 4.94
C ALA A 178 -6.55 16.82 6.12
N PRO A 179 -6.70 18.15 6.28
CA PRO A 179 -7.41 18.75 7.41
C PRO A 179 -8.83 18.22 7.61
N GLU A 180 -9.57 17.97 6.53
CA GLU A 180 -10.93 17.43 6.57
C GLU A 180 -10.96 16.05 7.22
N GLY A 181 -9.99 15.19 6.87
CA GLY A 181 -9.87 13.86 7.48
C GLY A 181 -9.53 13.93 8.96
N ILE A 182 -8.59 14.81 9.37
CA ILE A 182 -8.25 15.00 10.78
C ILE A 182 -9.47 15.46 11.57
N HIS A 183 -10.24 16.42 11.03
CA HIS A 183 -11.44 16.92 11.68
C HIS A 183 -12.47 15.81 11.92
N GLU A 184 -12.74 14.99 10.91
CA GLU A 184 -13.71 13.90 11.04
C GLU A 184 -13.23 12.79 11.98
N LEU A 185 -11.93 12.42 11.95
CA LEU A 185 -11.38 11.44 12.91
C LEU A 185 -11.44 11.92 14.36
N GLN A 186 -11.28 13.22 14.62
CA GLN A 186 -11.35 13.78 15.97
C GLN A 186 -12.79 13.91 16.48
N SER A 187 -13.78 13.88 15.59
CA SER A 187 -15.19 14.01 15.92
C SER A 187 -15.87 12.69 16.30
N LEU A 188 -15.22 11.55 16.01
CA LEU A 188 -15.70 10.18 16.26
C LEU A 188 -14.96 9.53 17.44
#